data_9a874cd6d2b6aa5441376c37b80c405a
#
_entry.id   9a874cd6d2b6aa5441376c37b80c405a
#
_cell.length_a   1.000
_cell.length_b   1.000
_cell.length_c   1.000
_cell.angle_alpha   90.00
_cell.angle_beta   90.00
_cell.angle_gamma   90.00
#
_symmetry.space_group_name_H-M   'P 1'
#
loop_
_entity.id
_entity.type
_entity.pdbx_description
1 polymer ?
#
loop_
_entity_poly.entity_id
_entity_poly.type
_entity_poly.pdbx_seq_one_letter_code
_entity_poly.pdbx_strand_id
1 'polypeptide(L)' 'MDYKKYIIGMLEKLDERRLRHVYFFIRGLLGIK' A
#
# COMPACT_ATOMS: atom_id res chain seq x y z
N MET A 1 3.70 11.02 14.65
CA MET A 1 2.67 10.74 13.65
C MET A 1 2.64 9.25 13.33
N ASP A 2 1.46 8.70 13.27
CA ASP A 2 1.32 7.26 12.98
C ASP A 2 1.12 7.03 11.49
N TYR A 3 2.21 6.91 10.76
CA TYR A 3 2.14 6.72 9.31
C TYR A 3 1.42 5.43 8.92
N LYS A 4 1.65 4.38 9.70
CA LYS A 4 1.02 3.08 9.41
C LYS A 4 -0.50 3.19 9.44
N LYS A 5 -1.03 3.84 10.45
CA LYS A 5 -2.47 4.03 10.59
C LYS A 5 -3.04 4.81 9.41
N TYR A 6 -2.36 5.89 9.03
CA TYR A 6 -2.82 6.72 7.93
C TYR A 6 -2.73 6.00 6.59
N ILE A 7 -1.69 5.21 6.40
CA ILE A 7 -1.54 4.43 5.18
C ILE A 7 -2.67 3.41 5.04
N ILE A 8 -2.98 2.72 6.12
CA ILE A 8 -4.08 1.76 6.12
C ILE A 8 -5.40 2.44 5.75
N GLY A 9 -5.66 3.60 6.34
CA GLY A 9 -6.87 4.36 6.04
C GLY A 9 -6.95 4.76 4.57
N MET A 10 -5.82 5.15 3.99
CA MET A 10 -5.78 5.52 2.58
C MET A 10 -5.97 4.30 1.68
N LEU A 11 -5.42 3.16 2.05
CA LEU A 11 -5.56 1.94 1.29
C LEU A 11 -7.02 1.51 1.20
N GLU A 12 -7.77 1.69 2.26
CA GLU A 12 -9.18 1.32 2.30
C GLU A 12 -10.03 2.14 1.32
N LYS A 13 -9.53 3.29 0.89
CA LYS A 13 -10.23 4.16 -0.06
C LYS A 13 -9.89 3.84 -1.51
N LEU A 14 -8.93 2.96 -1.74
CA LEU A 14 -8.50 2.62 -3.08
C LEU A 14 -9.33 1.46 -3.63
N ASP A 15 -9.54 1.48 -4.95
CA ASP A 15 -10.17 0.37 -5.61
C ASP A 15 -9.16 -0.78 -5.79
N GLU A 16 -9.66 -1.93 -6.25
CA GLU A 16 -8.83 -3.12 -6.38
C GLU A 16 -7.66 -2.92 -7.36
N ARG A 17 -7.90 -2.17 -8.42
CA ARG A 17 -6.86 -1.91 -9.43
C ARG A 17 -5.69 -1.13 -8.81
N ARG A 18 -6.01 -0.09 -8.04
CA ARG A 18 -5.00 0.74 -7.42
C ARG A 18 -4.31 0.03 -6.26
N LEU A 19 -5.06 -0.82 -5.56
CA LEU A 19 -4.47 -1.64 -4.51
C LEU A 19 -3.41 -2.57 -5.07
N ARG A 20 -3.62 -3.09 -6.28
CA ARG A 20 -2.61 -3.93 -6.93
C ARG A 20 -1.32 -3.16 -7.17
N HIS A 21 -1.41 -1.92 -7.62
CA HIS A 21 -0.23 -1.09 -7.83
C HIS A 21 0.52 -0.85 -6.53
N VAL A 22 -0.22 -0.56 -5.46
CA VAL A 22 0.38 -0.36 -4.14
C VAL A 22 1.05 -1.64 -3.65
N TYR A 23 0.43 -2.78 -3.90
CA TYR A 23 0.98 -4.07 -3.53
C TYR A 23 2.36 -4.28 -4.16
N PHE A 24 2.49 -4.04 -5.45
CA PHE A 24 3.77 -4.20 -6.12
C PHE A 24 4.80 -3.18 -5.66
N PHE A 25 4.35 -1.97 -5.39
CA PHE A 25 5.22 -0.93 -4.87
C PHE A 25 5.81 -1.34 -3.52
N ILE A 26 4.98 -1.83 -2.64
CA ILE A 26 5.41 -2.28 -1.31
C ILE A 26 6.37 -3.46 -1.42
N ARG A 27 6.08 -4.40 -2.31
CA ARG A 27 6.99 -5.54 -2.55
C ARG A 27 8.37 -5.07 -2.97
N GLY A 28 8.41 -4.05 -3.82
CA GLY A 28 9.68 -3.48 -4.25
C GLY A 28 10.44 -2.86 -3.10
N LEU A 29 9.74 -2.16 -2.22
CA LEU A 29 10.36 -1.55 -1.05
C LEU A 29 10.92 -2.59 -0.08
N LEU A 30 10.22 -3.71 0.05
CA LEU A 30 10.66 -4.79 0.94
C LEU A 30 11.73 -5.67 0.32
N GLY A 31 11.95 -5.55 -0.98
CA GLY A 31 12.92 -6.37 -1.68
C GLY A 31 12.47 -7.80 -1.90
N ILE A 32 11.19 -8.07 -1.83
CA ILE A 32 10.63 -9.40 -2.09
C ILE A 32 10.54 -9.63 -3.59
N LYS A 33 11.02 -10.75 -4.05
CA LYS A 33 11.02 -11.11 -5.47
C LYS A 33 10.06 -12.22 -5.78
#